data_9a0c31d39f8390e27f1193fffccdc29a
#
_entry.id   9a0c31d39f8390e27f1193fffccdc29a
#
_cell.length_a   1.000
_cell.length_b   1.000
_cell.length_c   1.000
_cell.angle_alpha   90.00
_cell.angle_beta   90.00
_cell.angle_gamma   90.00
#
_symmetry.space_group_name_H-M   'P 1'
#
loop_
_entity.id
_entity.type
_entity.pdbx_description
1 polymer ?
#
loop_
_entity_poly.entity_id
_entity_poly.type
_entity_poly.pdbx_seq_one_letter_code
_entity_poly.pdbx_strand_id
1 'polypeptide(L)'
;TLMEQYPEFTFVQSQPQLYDYIKTDYPDIYKRIQKAVKTGNWEPNGAMWVEADCNISSGEALVRQILNGQRFFKKEFGVTANVLWLPDVFGYSWALPQILKRSGIDNFMTIKISWNQYNHMPHDTFRWIGVDGSEVLTHFMSTPAISDNGGYTYNGVIDPVSVKGEWDLYHDKEINQDLLLAYGNGDGGGGVNRDMLEMGRHLKAMPGLPRVTPGTAYDYFENLQKTIAATDRHVPTWDGELYLEYHRGTYTSQARNKKNNRKTELKLREAEWLASEAAVKTGDFSSYPAKDFHEAWKIALRNQFHDIIPGSSIHEVYEDSTEEYRK
;
A
#
# COMPACT_ATOMS: atom_id res chain seq x y z
N THR A 1 -20.36 10.53 13.58
CA THR A 1 -19.51 9.40 13.16
C THR A 1 -18.76 8.82 14.36
N LEU A 2 -18.11 7.65 14.20
CA LEU A 2 -17.24 7.10 15.24
C LEU A 2 -16.08 8.05 15.58
N MET A 3 -15.47 8.74 14.61
CA MET A 3 -14.43 9.75 14.87
C MET A 3 -14.91 10.90 15.76
N GLU A 4 -16.18 11.27 15.71
CA GLU A 4 -16.75 12.30 16.60
C GLU A 4 -16.99 11.80 18.04
N GLN A 5 -17.23 10.50 18.19
CA GLN A 5 -17.45 9.85 19.48
C GLN A 5 -16.17 9.35 20.14
N TYR A 6 -15.15 9.07 19.31
CA TYR A 6 -13.85 8.54 19.71
C TYR A 6 -12.75 9.43 19.11
N PRO A 7 -12.43 10.55 19.74
CA PRO A 7 -11.47 11.52 19.20
C PRO A 7 -10.04 10.96 19.05
N GLU A 8 -9.72 9.88 19.79
CA GLU A 8 -8.47 9.14 19.67
C GLU A 8 -8.41 8.21 18.45
N PHE A 9 -9.54 7.96 17.79
CA PHE A 9 -9.60 7.06 16.64
C PHE A 9 -8.92 7.67 15.43
N THR A 10 -7.94 6.95 14.90
CA THR A 10 -7.26 7.26 13.65
C THR A 10 -7.60 6.21 12.59
N PHE A 11 -7.74 6.66 11.34
CA PHE A 11 -8.05 5.83 10.19
C PHE A 11 -7.01 6.03 9.10
N VAL A 12 -6.43 4.96 8.61
CA VAL A 12 -5.49 4.95 7.48
C VAL A 12 -6.24 4.59 6.20
N GLN A 13 -6.02 5.34 5.12
CA GLN A 13 -6.54 5.04 3.79
C GLN A 13 -5.46 5.27 2.74
N SER A 14 -5.12 4.22 2.04
CA SER A 14 -4.28 4.25 0.83
C SER A 14 -5.11 4.59 -0.42
N GLN A 15 -4.53 4.47 -1.59
CA GLN A 15 -5.18 4.44 -2.90
C GLN A 15 -5.92 5.73 -3.27
N PRO A 16 -5.25 6.76 -3.80
CA PRO A 16 -5.83 7.98 -4.35
C PRO A 16 -7.02 7.77 -5.29
N GLN A 17 -7.08 6.65 -6.00
CA GLN A 17 -8.21 6.30 -6.86
C GLN A 17 -9.53 6.27 -6.09
N LEU A 18 -9.54 5.76 -4.85
CA LEU A 18 -10.75 5.71 -4.01
C LEU A 18 -11.18 7.11 -3.57
N TYR A 19 -10.20 7.97 -3.25
CA TYR A 19 -10.49 9.38 -2.95
C TYR A 19 -11.03 10.13 -4.16
N ASP A 20 -10.54 9.83 -5.37
CA ASP A 20 -11.00 10.44 -6.62
C ASP A 20 -12.47 10.10 -6.90
N TYR A 21 -12.87 8.86 -6.64
CA TYR A 21 -14.27 8.43 -6.69
C TYR A 21 -15.12 9.19 -5.67
N ILE A 22 -14.73 9.20 -4.40
CA ILE A 22 -15.48 9.90 -3.36
C ILE A 22 -15.55 11.41 -3.63
N LYS A 23 -14.49 12.00 -4.17
CA LYS A 23 -14.46 13.42 -4.55
C LYS A 23 -15.49 13.72 -5.64
N THR A 24 -15.66 12.80 -6.60
CA THR A 24 -16.57 12.96 -7.74
C THR A 24 -18.00 12.67 -7.35
N ASP A 25 -18.25 11.54 -6.70
CA ASP A 25 -19.59 11.01 -6.49
C ASP A 25 -20.20 11.49 -5.15
N TYR A 26 -19.35 11.78 -4.14
CA TYR A 26 -19.78 12.16 -2.80
C TYR A 26 -18.98 13.36 -2.24
N PRO A 27 -19.07 14.55 -2.87
CA PRO A 27 -18.22 15.70 -2.54
C PRO A 27 -18.37 16.19 -1.08
N ASP A 28 -19.51 16.00 -0.45
CA ASP A 28 -19.69 16.38 0.96
C ASP A 28 -18.98 15.42 1.92
N ILE A 29 -18.94 14.11 1.59
CA ILE A 29 -18.12 13.14 2.32
C ILE A 29 -16.65 13.49 2.14
N TYR A 30 -16.23 13.86 0.92
CA TYR A 30 -14.86 14.25 0.63
C TYR A 30 -14.39 15.44 1.47
N LYS A 31 -15.21 16.48 1.61
CA LYS A 31 -14.93 17.64 2.50
C LYS A 31 -14.72 17.20 3.97
N ARG A 32 -15.51 16.23 4.44
CA ARG A 32 -15.35 15.67 5.80
C ARG A 32 -14.04 14.92 5.93
N ILE A 33 -13.63 14.14 4.91
CA ILE A 33 -12.31 13.49 4.87
C ILE A 33 -11.21 14.55 4.93
N GLN A 34 -11.26 15.62 4.12
CA GLN A 34 -10.27 16.69 4.16
C GLN A 34 -10.18 17.37 5.55
N LYS A 35 -11.32 17.51 6.24
CA LYS A 35 -11.32 17.99 7.64
C LYS A 35 -10.64 17.00 8.58
N ALA A 36 -10.96 15.71 8.48
CA ALA A 36 -10.39 14.67 9.32
C ALA A 36 -8.86 14.51 9.10
N VAL A 37 -8.37 14.69 7.86
CA VAL A 37 -6.93 14.76 7.57
C VAL A 37 -6.28 15.94 8.30
N LYS A 38 -6.89 17.11 8.27
CA LYS A 38 -6.36 18.32 8.96
C LYS A 38 -6.32 18.15 10.49
N THR A 39 -7.23 17.39 11.06
CA THR A 39 -7.25 17.12 12.52
C THR A 39 -6.39 15.93 12.95
N GLY A 40 -5.79 15.20 12.00
CA GLY A 40 -4.95 14.03 12.27
C GLY A 40 -5.72 12.73 12.52
N ASN A 41 -7.05 12.74 12.41
CA ASN A 41 -7.87 11.53 12.57
C ASN A 41 -7.94 10.65 11.31
N TRP A 42 -7.49 11.16 10.17
CA TRP A 42 -7.44 10.44 8.91
C TRP A 42 -6.07 10.59 8.29
N GLU A 43 -5.39 9.47 8.06
CA GLU A 43 -4.06 9.42 7.46
C GLU A 43 -4.15 8.98 5.99
N PRO A 44 -3.94 9.89 5.02
CA PRO A 44 -3.66 9.50 3.64
C PRO A 44 -2.27 8.87 3.57
N ASN A 45 -2.15 7.63 3.11
CA ASN A 45 -0.89 6.88 3.10
C ASN A 45 -0.76 6.02 1.82
N GLY A 46 0.30 5.23 1.71
CA GLY A 46 0.49 4.18 0.71
C GLY A 46 1.18 4.58 -0.57
N ALA A 47 1.32 5.87 -0.84
CA ALA A 47 2.10 6.46 -1.94
C ALA A 47 1.63 6.15 -3.37
N MET A 48 1.18 4.94 -3.71
CA MET A 48 0.74 4.55 -5.05
C MET A 48 -0.68 5.00 -5.37
N TRP A 49 -1.01 5.15 -6.67
CA TRP A 49 -2.35 5.48 -7.15
C TRP A 49 -3.39 4.43 -6.73
N VAL A 50 -3.06 3.17 -6.87
CA VAL A 50 -3.73 2.00 -6.28
C VAL A 50 -2.67 1.10 -5.64
N GLU A 51 -3.08 0.13 -4.82
CA GLU A 51 -2.20 -0.94 -4.33
C GLU A 51 -1.89 -1.90 -5.49
N ALA A 52 -0.88 -1.56 -6.29
CA ALA A 52 -0.60 -2.20 -7.56
C ALA A 52 0.14 -3.52 -7.41
N ASP A 53 -0.16 -4.46 -8.30
CA ASP A 53 0.68 -5.63 -8.53
C ASP A 53 2.12 -5.20 -8.87
N CYS A 54 3.09 -5.79 -8.20
CA CYS A 54 4.50 -5.42 -8.31
C CYS A 54 5.34 -6.40 -9.16
N ASN A 55 4.71 -7.41 -9.76
CA ASN A 55 5.38 -8.42 -10.57
C ASN A 55 5.07 -8.28 -12.07
N ILE A 56 3.80 -8.04 -12.43
CA ILE A 56 3.35 -7.98 -13.82
C ILE A 56 3.41 -6.54 -14.35
N SER A 57 3.16 -5.54 -13.49
CA SER A 57 3.31 -4.12 -13.82
C SER A 57 4.76 -3.78 -14.17
N SER A 58 4.98 -2.95 -15.20
CA SER A 58 6.34 -2.54 -15.58
C SER A 58 6.94 -1.58 -14.56
N GLY A 59 8.27 -1.46 -14.55
CA GLY A 59 8.97 -0.49 -13.71
C GLY A 59 8.53 0.95 -13.97
N GLU A 60 8.27 1.32 -15.22
CA GLU A 60 7.69 2.63 -15.57
C GLU A 60 6.31 2.82 -14.94
N ALA A 61 5.45 1.79 -14.99
CA ALA A 61 4.14 1.85 -14.38
C ALA A 61 4.22 2.00 -12.86
N LEU A 62 5.12 1.28 -12.18
CA LEU A 62 5.34 1.43 -10.73
C LEU A 62 5.81 2.83 -10.36
N VAL A 63 6.71 3.43 -11.16
CA VAL A 63 7.10 4.85 -10.99
C VAL A 63 5.88 5.77 -11.16
N ARG A 64 5.01 5.51 -12.15
CA ARG A 64 3.78 6.29 -12.38
C ARG A 64 2.74 6.10 -11.29
N GLN A 65 2.63 4.91 -10.70
CA GLN A 65 1.80 4.66 -9.52
C GLN A 65 2.17 5.63 -8.39
N ILE A 66 3.46 5.71 -8.06
CA ILE A 66 3.97 6.59 -7.00
C ILE A 66 3.83 8.06 -7.41
N LEU A 67 4.20 8.42 -8.62
CA LEU A 67 4.13 9.81 -9.11
C LEU A 67 2.69 10.36 -9.02
N ASN A 68 1.70 9.60 -9.50
CA ASN A 68 0.30 10.03 -9.48
C ASN A 68 -0.26 10.01 -8.06
N GLY A 69 0.08 9.02 -7.24
CA GLY A 69 -0.33 8.93 -5.87
C GLY A 69 0.20 10.11 -5.04
N GLN A 70 1.50 10.36 -5.08
CA GLN A 70 2.14 11.47 -4.37
C GLN A 70 1.61 12.85 -4.82
N ARG A 71 1.42 13.04 -6.13
CA ARG A 71 0.83 14.29 -6.67
C ARG A 71 -0.58 14.52 -6.15
N PHE A 72 -1.40 13.47 -6.09
CA PHE A 72 -2.76 13.57 -5.56
C PHE A 72 -2.74 13.94 -4.08
N PHE A 73 -2.03 13.19 -3.25
CA PHE A 73 -1.95 13.45 -1.81
C PHE A 73 -1.40 14.85 -1.51
N LYS A 74 -0.36 15.27 -2.23
CA LYS A 74 0.20 16.62 -2.07
C LYS A 74 -0.79 17.70 -2.44
N LYS A 75 -1.50 17.54 -3.57
CA LYS A 75 -2.48 18.52 -4.07
C LYS A 75 -3.70 18.62 -3.17
N GLU A 76 -4.25 17.48 -2.75
CA GLU A 76 -5.55 17.41 -2.09
C GLU A 76 -5.46 17.56 -0.57
N PHE A 77 -4.36 17.13 0.03
CA PHE A 77 -4.19 17.06 1.48
C PHE A 77 -2.92 17.74 1.99
N GLY A 78 -2.00 18.16 1.12
CA GLY A 78 -0.71 18.72 1.50
C GLY A 78 0.29 17.68 2.05
N VAL A 79 -0.03 16.39 1.95
CA VAL A 79 0.75 15.28 2.50
C VAL A 79 1.67 14.70 1.43
N THR A 80 2.86 14.25 1.84
CA THR A 80 3.76 13.41 1.05
C THR A 80 3.96 12.10 1.81
N ALA A 81 3.57 10.98 1.20
CA ALA A 81 3.70 9.67 1.82
C ALA A 81 5.16 9.20 1.80
N ASN A 82 5.67 8.71 2.93
CA ASN A 82 7.00 8.12 3.08
C ASN A 82 6.96 6.61 3.39
N VAL A 83 5.77 6.03 3.37
CA VAL A 83 5.55 4.59 3.54
C VAL A 83 4.85 4.06 2.30
N LEU A 84 5.41 3.03 1.68
CA LEU A 84 4.66 2.21 0.73
C LEU A 84 3.83 1.20 1.51
N TRP A 85 2.51 1.28 1.36
CA TRP A 85 1.55 0.45 2.07
C TRP A 85 0.89 -0.53 1.10
N LEU A 86 1.37 -1.78 1.06
CA LEU A 86 0.88 -2.84 0.18
C LEU A 86 0.62 -4.13 0.98
N PRO A 87 -0.45 -4.18 1.77
CA PRO A 87 -0.68 -5.32 2.68
C PRO A 87 -0.92 -6.63 1.95
N ASP A 88 -1.57 -6.63 0.78
CA ASP A 88 -2.12 -7.82 0.15
C ASP A 88 -1.58 -8.14 -1.26
N VAL A 89 -0.54 -7.50 -1.73
CA VAL A 89 0.03 -7.72 -3.06
C VAL A 89 0.81 -9.05 -3.13
N PHE A 90 0.74 -9.75 -4.26
CA PHE A 90 1.16 -11.16 -4.42
C PHE A 90 2.64 -11.34 -4.74
N GLY A 91 3.48 -10.66 -4.01
CA GLY A 91 4.94 -10.64 -4.17
C GLY A 91 5.46 -9.33 -4.73
N TYR A 92 6.74 -9.06 -4.48
CA TYR A 92 7.35 -7.77 -4.73
C TYR A 92 8.70 -7.93 -5.41
N SER A 93 8.84 -7.29 -6.58
CA SER A 93 10.07 -7.31 -7.37
C SER A 93 11.26 -6.74 -6.60
N TRP A 94 12.42 -7.35 -6.76
CA TRP A 94 13.70 -6.87 -6.23
C TRP A 94 14.08 -5.44 -6.71
N ALA A 95 13.46 -4.96 -7.80
CA ALA A 95 13.65 -3.58 -8.26
C ALA A 95 12.86 -2.54 -7.44
N LEU A 96 11.91 -2.97 -6.58
CA LEU A 96 11.02 -2.05 -5.87
C LEU A 96 11.77 -1.13 -4.88
N PRO A 97 12.74 -1.59 -4.06
CA PRO A 97 13.49 -0.68 -3.18
C PRO A 97 14.18 0.47 -3.92
N GLN A 98 14.74 0.22 -5.11
CA GLN A 98 15.31 1.26 -5.96
C GLN A 98 14.27 2.32 -6.35
N ILE A 99 13.09 1.87 -6.79
CA ILE A 99 11.99 2.76 -7.20
C ILE A 99 11.53 3.59 -6.00
N LEU A 100 11.35 2.97 -4.84
CA LEU A 100 10.93 3.63 -3.61
C LEU A 100 11.93 4.69 -3.18
N LYS A 101 13.20 4.32 -3.07
CA LYS A 101 14.26 5.22 -2.63
C LYS A 101 14.42 6.42 -3.55
N ARG A 102 14.36 6.21 -4.87
CA ARG A 102 14.39 7.26 -5.89
C ARG A 102 13.14 8.15 -5.87
N SER A 103 12.06 7.68 -5.28
CA SER A 103 10.80 8.42 -5.11
C SER A 103 10.66 9.08 -3.72
N GLY A 104 11.68 9.01 -2.87
CA GLY A 104 11.68 9.58 -1.52
C GLY A 104 10.86 8.77 -0.50
N ILE A 105 10.71 7.48 -0.72
CA ILE A 105 10.00 6.56 0.17
C ILE A 105 11.02 5.67 0.85
N ASP A 106 11.11 5.75 2.16
CA ASP A 106 12.11 5.06 2.98
C ASP A 106 11.56 3.82 3.70
N ASN A 107 10.23 3.64 3.70
CA ASN A 107 9.57 2.60 4.47
C ASN A 107 8.63 1.77 3.60
N PHE A 108 8.55 0.48 3.90
CA PHE A 108 7.67 -0.47 3.23
C PHE A 108 6.92 -1.35 4.22
N MET A 109 5.62 -1.51 4.03
CA MET A 109 4.75 -2.37 4.83
C MET A 109 4.02 -3.38 3.99
N THR A 110 3.99 -4.62 4.46
CA THR A 110 3.15 -5.70 3.93
C THR A 110 2.83 -6.74 5.00
N ILE A 111 1.93 -7.68 4.66
CA ILE A 111 1.68 -8.91 5.43
C ILE A 111 1.77 -10.16 4.54
N LYS A 112 1.63 -9.99 3.23
CA LYS A 112 1.27 -11.09 2.31
C LYS A 112 2.29 -12.21 2.24
N ILE A 113 3.57 -11.91 2.39
CA ILE A 113 4.64 -12.93 2.31
C ILE A 113 4.60 -13.92 3.48
N SER A 114 3.99 -13.55 4.61
CA SER A 114 3.75 -14.47 5.74
C SER A 114 2.87 -15.68 5.36
N TRP A 115 2.13 -15.59 4.25
CA TRP A 115 1.26 -16.65 3.74
C TRP A 115 2.03 -17.79 3.06
N ASN A 116 3.33 -17.67 2.86
CA ASN A 116 4.16 -18.74 2.32
C ASN A 116 4.03 -20.01 3.17
N GLN A 117 3.88 -21.15 2.52
CA GLN A 117 3.70 -22.43 3.19
C GLN A 117 5.04 -23.07 3.57
N TYR A 118 6.04 -22.94 2.72
CA TYR A 118 7.33 -23.64 2.87
C TYR A 118 8.48 -22.69 3.19
N ASN A 119 8.54 -21.55 2.54
CA ASN A 119 9.63 -20.57 2.69
C ASN A 119 9.13 -19.35 3.46
N HIS A 120 8.92 -19.51 4.76
CA HIS A 120 8.57 -18.37 5.63
C HIS A 120 9.74 -17.39 5.72
N MET A 121 9.43 -16.12 5.71
CA MET A 121 10.43 -15.09 6.01
C MET A 121 10.91 -15.23 7.44
N PRO A 122 12.24 -15.24 7.67
CA PRO A 122 12.78 -15.39 9.02
C PRO A 122 12.68 -14.12 9.87
N HIS A 123 12.33 -13.00 9.26
CA HIS A 123 12.29 -11.67 9.87
C HIS A 123 11.03 -10.92 9.46
N ASP A 124 10.50 -10.11 10.38
CA ASP A 124 9.37 -9.20 10.14
C ASP A 124 9.84 -7.75 10.02
N THR A 125 11.00 -7.41 10.62
CA THR A 125 11.60 -6.08 10.53
C THR A 125 13.03 -6.19 10.01
N PHE A 126 13.28 -5.65 8.80
CA PHE A 126 14.58 -5.78 8.14
C PHE A 126 14.82 -4.63 7.13
N ARG A 127 16.07 -4.51 6.68
CA ARG A 127 16.44 -3.64 5.56
C ARG A 127 16.32 -4.44 4.27
N TRP A 128 15.41 -4.04 3.40
CA TRP A 128 15.26 -4.64 2.08
C TRP A 128 16.16 -3.93 1.08
N ILE A 129 17.06 -4.71 0.47
CA ILE A 129 18.09 -4.21 -0.47
C ILE A 129 17.62 -4.48 -1.90
N GLY A 130 17.64 -3.43 -2.72
CA GLY A 130 17.29 -3.48 -4.14
C GLY A 130 18.49 -3.78 -5.05
N VAL A 131 18.18 -3.96 -6.33
CA VAL A 131 19.18 -4.30 -7.39
C VAL A 131 20.34 -3.32 -7.51
N ASP A 132 20.17 -2.09 -7.07
CA ASP A 132 21.21 -1.03 -7.12
C ASP A 132 21.83 -0.75 -5.75
N GLY A 133 21.55 -1.57 -4.74
CA GLY A 133 21.99 -1.39 -3.36
C GLY A 133 21.16 -0.38 -2.56
N SER A 134 20.09 0.17 -3.11
CA SER A 134 19.15 1.01 -2.36
C SER A 134 18.50 0.22 -1.23
N GLU A 135 18.35 0.84 -0.06
CA GLU A 135 17.76 0.20 1.12
C GLU A 135 16.48 0.89 1.55
N VAL A 136 15.45 0.11 1.87
CA VAL A 136 14.21 0.58 2.53
C VAL A 136 13.94 -0.22 3.79
N LEU A 137 13.47 0.45 4.84
CA LEU A 137 13.07 -0.22 6.08
C LEU A 137 11.73 -0.92 5.86
N THR A 138 11.73 -2.22 6.03
CA THR A 138 10.55 -3.07 5.81
C THR A 138 10.03 -3.60 7.14
N HIS A 139 8.71 -3.57 7.29
CA HIS A 139 8.02 -4.17 8.43
C HIS A 139 6.81 -4.98 7.96
N PHE A 140 6.75 -6.23 8.40
CA PHE A 140 5.56 -7.08 8.26
C PHE A 140 4.74 -6.97 9.53
N MET A 141 3.49 -6.49 9.39
CA MET A 141 2.56 -6.52 10.52
C MET A 141 2.23 -7.97 10.86
N SER A 142 2.56 -8.38 12.08
CA SER A 142 2.40 -9.77 12.53
C SER A 142 1.05 -10.08 13.16
N THR A 143 0.03 -9.26 12.87
CA THR A 143 -1.35 -9.50 13.33
C THR A 143 -1.85 -10.87 12.87
N PRO A 144 -2.23 -11.78 13.78
CA PRO A 144 -2.60 -13.14 13.41
C PRO A 144 -3.85 -13.17 12.53
N ALA A 145 -3.79 -13.90 11.43
CA ALA A 145 -4.99 -14.25 10.67
C ALA A 145 -5.81 -15.31 11.43
N ILE A 146 -7.14 -15.28 11.26
CA ILE A 146 -8.04 -16.28 11.87
C ILE A 146 -7.91 -17.66 11.16
N SER A 147 -7.00 -17.78 10.19
CA SER A 147 -6.78 -19.01 9.43
C SER A 147 -5.72 -19.92 10.08
N ASP A 148 -5.88 -21.23 9.93
CA ASP A 148 -5.00 -22.26 10.51
C ASP A 148 -3.58 -22.30 9.92
N ASN A 149 -3.23 -21.43 8.95
CA ASN A 149 -1.96 -21.44 8.24
C ASN A 149 -0.87 -20.56 8.86
N GLY A 150 -1.12 -19.89 9.98
CA GLY A 150 -0.14 -19.03 10.65
C GLY A 150 0.19 -17.73 9.91
N GLY A 151 -0.55 -17.38 8.87
CA GLY A 151 -0.36 -16.13 8.13
C GLY A 151 -0.81 -14.90 8.91
N TYR A 152 -0.34 -13.73 8.49
CA TYR A 152 -0.75 -12.45 9.06
C TYR A 152 -1.93 -11.85 8.31
N THR A 153 -2.63 -10.90 8.94
CA THR A 153 -3.75 -10.18 8.34
C THR A 153 -3.60 -8.66 8.50
N TYR A 154 -4.20 -7.93 7.57
CA TYR A 154 -4.32 -6.46 7.60
C TYR A 154 -5.70 -5.99 8.06
N ASN A 155 -6.66 -6.89 8.23
CA ASN A 155 -8.01 -6.64 8.71
C ASN A 155 -8.25 -7.28 10.08
N GLY A 156 -7.31 -7.07 10.98
CA GLY A 156 -7.34 -7.62 12.33
C GLY A 156 -8.52 -7.16 13.17
N VAL A 157 -8.69 -7.82 14.28
CA VAL A 157 -9.63 -7.43 15.35
C VAL A 157 -8.81 -6.94 16.53
N ILE A 158 -9.19 -5.82 17.10
CA ILE A 158 -8.55 -5.33 18.31
C ILE A 158 -9.17 -6.04 19.53
N ASP A 159 -8.53 -7.13 19.95
CA ASP A 159 -8.93 -7.94 21.10
C ASP A 159 -7.69 -8.53 21.80
N PRO A 160 -7.84 -9.14 23.00
CA PRO A 160 -6.71 -9.73 23.73
C PRO A 160 -5.96 -10.81 22.96
N VAL A 161 -6.64 -11.59 22.13
CA VAL A 161 -6.05 -12.69 21.36
C VAL A 161 -5.16 -12.14 20.24
N SER A 162 -5.67 -11.17 19.48
CA SER A 162 -4.92 -10.54 18.39
C SER A 162 -3.72 -9.76 18.92
N VAL A 163 -3.89 -8.97 19.99
CA VAL A 163 -2.80 -8.18 20.59
C VAL A 163 -1.70 -9.07 21.17
N LYS A 164 -2.07 -10.16 21.84
CA LYS A 164 -1.09 -11.14 22.31
C LYS A 164 -0.45 -11.89 21.16
N GLY A 165 -1.26 -12.33 20.19
CA GLY A 165 -0.83 -13.09 19.03
C GLY A 165 0.17 -12.32 18.16
N GLU A 166 -0.04 -11.02 17.98
CA GLU A 166 0.89 -10.16 17.26
C GLU A 166 2.28 -10.15 17.92
N TRP A 167 2.32 -10.00 19.24
CA TRP A 167 3.57 -10.10 19.97
C TRP A 167 4.18 -11.51 19.90
N ASP A 168 3.38 -12.56 20.09
CA ASP A 168 3.88 -13.93 20.08
C ASP A 168 4.49 -14.31 18.71
N LEU A 169 3.86 -13.90 17.61
CA LEU A 169 4.28 -14.21 16.24
C LEU A 169 5.47 -13.40 15.76
N TYR A 170 5.64 -12.16 16.24
CA TYR A 170 6.70 -11.27 15.79
C TYR A 170 8.09 -11.85 16.07
N HIS A 171 8.96 -11.89 15.06
CA HIS A 171 10.26 -12.55 15.13
C HIS A 171 11.37 -11.66 15.73
N ASP A 172 11.39 -10.37 15.45
CA ASP A 172 12.54 -9.49 15.71
C ASP A 172 12.42 -8.69 17.03
N LYS A 173 11.96 -9.34 18.11
CA LYS A 173 11.72 -8.74 19.44
C LYS A 173 12.96 -8.12 20.08
N GLU A 174 14.16 -8.59 19.70
CA GLU A 174 15.43 -8.05 20.20
C GLU A 174 15.78 -6.68 19.60
N ILE A 175 15.17 -6.34 18.44
CA ILE A 175 15.43 -5.10 17.71
C ILE A 175 14.32 -4.10 17.95
N ASN A 176 13.06 -4.55 17.91
CA ASN A 176 11.89 -3.71 18.03
C ASN A 176 10.87 -4.32 18.98
N GLN A 177 10.29 -3.51 19.87
CA GLN A 177 9.27 -3.92 20.82
C GLN A 177 7.96 -3.13 20.68
N ASP A 178 7.89 -2.25 19.68
CA ASP A 178 6.70 -1.51 19.30
C ASP A 178 6.16 -2.08 17.99
N LEU A 179 4.91 -2.53 17.97
CA LEU A 179 4.31 -3.24 16.84
C LEU A 179 3.12 -2.45 16.29
N LEU A 180 2.80 -2.66 15.02
CA LEU A 180 1.73 -2.00 14.30
C LEU A 180 0.59 -2.98 14.03
N LEU A 181 -0.54 -2.82 14.72
CA LEU A 181 -1.75 -3.59 14.51
C LEU A 181 -2.77 -2.78 13.70
N ALA A 182 -3.06 -3.23 12.49
CA ALA A 182 -4.18 -2.70 11.70
C ALA A 182 -5.45 -3.50 11.98
N TYR A 183 -6.54 -2.81 12.25
CA TYR A 183 -7.82 -3.43 12.58
C TYR A 183 -8.99 -2.77 11.85
N GLY A 184 -10.03 -3.54 11.63
CA GLY A 184 -11.22 -3.12 10.89
C GLY A 184 -11.74 -4.23 10.00
N ASN A 185 -12.43 -3.86 8.92
CA ASN A 185 -12.90 -4.80 7.93
C ASN A 185 -12.15 -4.57 6.60
N GLY A 186 -11.58 -5.63 6.05
CA GLY A 186 -11.03 -5.70 4.70
C GLY A 186 -11.87 -6.62 3.81
N ASP A 187 -11.47 -6.77 2.54
CA ASP A 187 -12.07 -7.67 1.54
C ASP A 187 -13.58 -7.46 1.36
N GLY A 188 -13.97 -6.22 1.17
CA GLY A 188 -15.38 -5.88 0.97
C GLY A 188 -15.73 -4.55 1.62
N GLY A 189 -16.98 -4.31 1.87
CA GLY A 189 -17.43 -3.11 2.54
C GLY A 189 -17.39 -3.26 4.06
N GLY A 190 -16.96 -2.21 4.74
CA GLY A 190 -16.99 -2.20 6.19
C GLY A 190 -15.95 -1.25 6.78
N GLY A 191 -15.87 -1.25 8.08
CA GLY A 191 -14.93 -0.41 8.83
C GLY A 191 -14.92 -0.82 10.29
N VAL A 192 -14.19 -0.04 11.08
CA VAL A 192 -14.15 -0.19 12.53
C VAL A 192 -15.55 -0.05 13.11
N ASN A 193 -15.89 -0.90 14.06
CA ASN A 193 -17.12 -0.81 14.82
C ASN A 193 -16.88 -0.27 16.26
N ARG A 194 -17.94 -0.03 17.00
CA ARG A 194 -17.89 0.51 18.37
C ARG A 194 -17.14 -0.43 19.30
N ASP A 195 -17.41 -1.75 19.21
CA ASP A 195 -16.85 -2.74 20.12
C ASP A 195 -15.32 -2.81 20.00
N MET A 196 -14.77 -2.66 18.78
CA MET A 196 -13.33 -2.56 18.54
C MET A 196 -12.72 -1.35 19.25
N LEU A 197 -13.38 -0.18 19.18
CA LEU A 197 -12.88 1.05 19.81
C LEU A 197 -12.96 0.98 21.34
N GLU A 198 -14.05 0.46 21.90
CA GLU A 198 -14.15 0.24 23.34
C GLU A 198 -13.13 -0.79 23.84
N MET A 199 -12.93 -1.88 23.08
CA MET A 199 -11.91 -2.88 23.42
C MET A 199 -10.52 -2.25 23.41
N GLY A 200 -10.20 -1.40 22.43
CA GLY A 200 -8.93 -0.67 22.39
C GLY A 200 -8.70 0.18 23.65
N ARG A 201 -9.74 0.84 24.17
CA ARG A 201 -9.66 1.58 25.44
C ARG A 201 -9.37 0.67 26.64
N HIS A 202 -9.97 -0.52 26.70
CA HIS A 202 -9.70 -1.50 27.77
C HIS A 202 -8.27 -2.04 27.69
N LEU A 203 -7.77 -2.32 26.48
CA LEU A 203 -6.43 -2.85 26.25
C LEU A 203 -5.31 -1.85 26.52
N LYS A 204 -5.61 -0.56 26.67
CA LYS A 204 -4.61 0.48 26.97
C LYS A 204 -3.78 0.19 28.22
N ALA A 205 -4.32 -0.50 29.20
CA ALA A 205 -3.66 -0.79 30.48
C ALA A 205 -4.05 -2.16 31.06
N MET A 206 -4.38 -3.14 30.23
CA MET A 206 -4.76 -4.48 30.69
C MET A 206 -3.53 -5.26 31.16
N PRO A 207 -3.48 -5.72 32.43
CA PRO A 207 -2.33 -6.48 32.93
C PRO A 207 -2.13 -7.80 32.15
N GLY A 208 -0.86 -8.13 31.88
CA GLY A 208 -0.48 -9.37 31.20
C GLY A 208 -0.59 -9.35 29.68
N LEU A 209 -0.96 -8.22 29.07
CA LEU A 209 -0.98 -8.00 27.63
C LEU A 209 -0.08 -6.85 27.21
N PRO A 210 0.39 -6.82 25.95
CA PRO A 210 1.01 -5.64 25.39
C PRO A 210 0.10 -4.41 25.52
N ARG A 211 0.70 -3.26 25.78
CA ARG A 211 -0.04 -1.99 25.88
C ARG A 211 -0.46 -1.52 24.50
N VAL A 212 -1.75 -1.27 24.31
CA VAL A 212 -2.30 -0.75 23.06
C VAL A 212 -2.49 0.77 23.14
N THR A 213 -2.04 1.48 22.13
CA THR A 213 -2.28 2.93 21.96
C THR A 213 -2.74 3.22 20.54
N PRO A 214 -3.77 4.05 20.33
CA PRO A 214 -4.08 4.55 19.01
C PRO A 214 -2.88 5.28 18.41
N GLY A 215 -2.67 5.13 17.10
CA GLY A 215 -1.54 5.74 16.42
C GLY A 215 -1.77 5.84 14.91
N THR A 216 -0.77 6.33 14.22
CA THR A 216 -0.72 6.40 12.76
C THR A 216 0.41 5.53 12.23
N ALA A 217 0.32 5.12 10.96
CA ALA A 217 1.42 4.39 10.33
C ALA A 217 2.68 5.29 10.20
N TYR A 218 2.51 6.59 9.98
CA TYR A 218 3.64 7.53 9.94
C TYR A 218 4.38 7.60 11.27
N ASP A 219 3.68 7.78 12.39
CA ASP A 219 4.29 7.82 13.72
C ASP A 219 5.00 6.51 14.04
N TYR A 220 4.38 5.39 13.69
CA TYR A 220 4.99 4.06 13.86
C TYR A 220 6.31 3.95 13.11
N PHE A 221 6.33 4.23 11.82
CA PHE A 221 7.56 4.11 11.02
C PHE A 221 8.61 5.16 11.40
N GLU A 222 8.23 6.36 11.81
CA GLU A 222 9.16 7.33 12.34
C GLU A 222 9.85 6.82 13.64
N ASN A 223 9.06 6.21 14.54
CA ASN A 223 9.59 5.61 15.76
C ASN A 223 10.44 4.37 15.45
N LEU A 224 10.01 3.52 14.53
CA LEU A 224 10.78 2.37 14.08
C LEU A 224 12.13 2.78 13.49
N GLN A 225 12.18 3.82 12.66
CA GLN A 225 13.43 4.38 12.12
C GLN A 225 14.37 4.83 13.25
N LYS A 226 13.85 5.52 14.28
CA LYS A 226 14.62 5.94 15.45
C LYS A 226 15.15 4.74 16.24
N THR A 227 14.32 3.71 16.44
CA THR A 227 14.68 2.46 17.11
C THR A 227 15.80 1.75 16.36
N ILE A 228 15.69 1.61 15.05
CA ILE A 228 16.69 0.98 14.16
C ILE A 228 18.00 1.78 14.12
N ALA A 229 17.93 3.10 14.19
CA ALA A 229 19.14 3.95 14.24
C ALA A 229 19.85 3.92 15.58
N ALA A 230 19.13 3.67 16.68
CA ALA A 230 19.67 3.67 18.03
C ALA A 230 20.13 2.28 18.54
N THR A 231 19.71 1.20 17.86
CA THR A 231 20.05 -0.17 18.31
C THR A 231 21.51 -0.50 18.05
N ASP A 232 22.15 -1.23 18.98
CA ASP A 232 23.46 -1.86 18.83
C ASP A 232 23.36 -3.30 18.29
N ARG A 233 22.13 -3.79 18.07
CA ARG A 233 21.85 -5.11 17.51
C ARG A 233 22.01 -5.12 16.00
N HIS A 234 22.36 -6.28 15.47
CA HIS A 234 22.36 -6.49 14.03
C HIS A 234 20.92 -6.39 13.49
N VAL A 235 20.69 -5.45 12.58
CA VAL A 235 19.43 -5.34 11.85
C VAL A 235 19.50 -6.26 10.62
N PRO A 236 18.61 -7.25 10.49
CA PRO A 236 18.62 -8.16 9.37
C PRO A 236 18.52 -7.43 8.02
N THR A 237 19.07 -8.03 6.98
CA THR A 237 18.96 -7.56 5.61
C THR A 237 18.39 -8.64 4.71
N TRP A 238 17.57 -8.24 3.75
CA TRP A 238 17.06 -9.12 2.70
C TRP A 238 17.45 -8.55 1.34
N ASP A 239 18.21 -9.30 0.57
CA ASP A 239 18.70 -8.94 -0.76
C ASP A 239 18.07 -9.89 -1.78
N GLY A 240 17.08 -9.41 -2.52
CA GLY A 240 16.29 -10.23 -3.45
C GLY A 240 14.83 -9.81 -3.55
N GLU A 241 14.03 -10.58 -4.29
CA GLU A 241 12.58 -10.40 -4.33
C GLU A 241 11.92 -10.86 -3.03
N LEU A 242 10.73 -10.32 -2.75
CA LEU A 242 9.83 -10.86 -1.73
C LEU A 242 8.79 -11.73 -2.45
N TYR A 243 9.08 -13.03 -2.53
CA TYR A 243 8.32 -13.99 -3.32
C TYR A 243 7.13 -14.56 -2.53
N LEU A 244 5.95 -14.58 -3.16
CA LEU A 244 4.76 -15.27 -2.64
C LEU A 244 4.60 -16.64 -3.29
N GLU A 245 4.54 -17.70 -2.50
CA GLU A 245 4.32 -19.08 -2.99
C GLU A 245 2.88 -19.33 -3.44
N TYR A 246 1.92 -18.62 -2.88
CA TYR A 246 0.50 -18.69 -3.21
C TYR A 246 0.16 -17.90 -4.48
N HIS A 247 -1.02 -18.11 -5.02
CA HIS A 247 -1.60 -17.35 -6.13
C HIS A 247 -0.79 -17.39 -7.44
N ARG A 248 -0.01 -18.45 -7.68
CA ARG A 248 0.85 -18.55 -8.89
C ARG A 248 0.07 -18.52 -10.21
N GLY A 249 -1.19 -18.95 -10.21
CA GLY A 249 -2.08 -18.83 -11.36
C GLY A 249 -2.31 -17.39 -11.83
N THR A 250 -2.09 -16.42 -10.95
CA THR A 250 -2.25 -14.98 -11.23
C THR A 250 -1.27 -14.46 -12.29
N TYR A 251 -0.16 -15.13 -12.52
CA TYR A 251 0.77 -14.75 -13.60
C TYR A 251 0.20 -15.00 -15.00
N THR A 252 -0.79 -15.88 -15.13
CA THR A 252 -1.34 -16.28 -16.43
C THR A 252 -2.85 -16.11 -16.57
N SER A 253 -3.58 -16.00 -15.45
CA SER A 253 -5.03 -15.81 -15.45
C SER A 253 -5.42 -14.50 -16.15
N GLN A 254 -6.56 -14.46 -16.84
CA GLN A 254 -7.04 -13.29 -17.57
C GLN A 254 -5.99 -12.71 -18.55
N ALA A 255 -5.41 -13.56 -19.38
CA ALA A 255 -4.30 -13.21 -20.28
C ALA A 255 -4.60 -12.02 -21.20
N ARG A 256 -5.88 -11.79 -21.57
CA ARG A 256 -6.30 -10.61 -22.34
C ARG A 256 -6.03 -9.32 -21.59
N ASN A 257 -6.35 -9.27 -20.30
CA ASN A 257 -6.10 -8.11 -19.45
C ASN A 257 -4.60 -7.81 -19.38
N LYS A 258 -3.76 -8.80 -19.12
CA LYS A 258 -2.29 -8.68 -19.10
C LYS A 258 -1.72 -8.18 -20.42
N LYS A 259 -2.23 -8.71 -21.53
CA LYS A 259 -1.85 -8.26 -22.89
C LYS A 259 -2.23 -6.80 -23.12
N ASN A 260 -3.43 -6.39 -22.70
CA ASN A 260 -3.89 -5.02 -22.82
C ASN A 260 -3.05 -4.09 -21.97
N ASN A 261 -2.79 -4.44 -20.69
CA ASN A 261 -1.89 -3.69 -19.83
C ASN A 261 -0.53 -3.45 -20.49
N ARG A 262 0.14 -4.53 -20.94
CA ARG A 262 1.47 -4.41 -21.54
C ARG A 262 1.48 -3.54 -22.80
N LYS A 263 0.47 -3.66 -23.65
CA LYS A 263 0.35 -2.84 -24.84
C LYS A 263 0.10 -1.37 -24.51
N THR A 264 -0.73 -1.09 -23.51
CA THR A 264 -1.02 0.27 -23.06
C THR A 264 0.20 0.94 -22.46
N GLU A 265 0.94 0.26 -21.58
CA GLU A 265 2.22 0.78 -21.04
C GLU A 265 3.19 1.19 -22.16
N LEU A 266 3.35 0.34 -23.19
CA LEU A 266 4.24 0.63 -24.30
C LEU A 266 3.73 1.80 -25.17
N LYS A 267 2.44 1.80 -25.52
CA LYS A 267 1.84 2.85 -26.35
C LYS A 267 1.85 4.22 -25.67
N LEU A 268 1.53 4.28 -24.39
CA LEU A 268 1.57 5.54 -23.65
C LEU A 268 2.98 6.10 -23.62
N ARG A 269 3.97 5.27 -23.36
CA ARG A 269 5.39 5.67 -23.38
C ARG A 269 5.84 6.15 -24.75
N GLU A 270 5.49 5.44 -25.81
CA GLU A 270 5.79 5.84 -27.19
C GLU A 270 5.12 7.17 -27.56
N ALA A 271 3.84 7.32 -27.22
CA ALA A 271 3.07 8.54 -27.49
C ALA A 271 3.62 9.75 -26.74
N GLU A 272 3.97 9.62 -25.45
CA GLU A 272 4.61 10.68 -24.67
C GLU A 272 5.97 11.08 -25.26
N TRP A 273 6.76 10.10 -25.70
CA TRP A 273 8.04 10.36 -26.37
C TRP A 273 7.85 11.19 -27.64
N LEU A 274 6.97 10.74 -28.54
CA LEU A 274 6.70 11.42 -29.81
C LEU A 274 6.11 12.83 -29.59
N ALA A 275 5.22 12.99 -28.64
CA ALA A 275 4.64 14.29 -28.29
C ALA A 275 5.71 15.24 -27.71
N SER A 276 6.63 14.72 -26.87
CA SER A 276 7.74 15.48 -26.33
C SER A 276 8.71 15.91 -27.43
N GLU A 277 9.06 15.01 -28.35
CA GLU A 277 9.92 15.31 -29.50
C GLU A 277 9.31 16.38 -30.40
N ALA A 278 8.01 16.29 -30.68
CA ALA A 278 7.28 17.29 -31.45
C ALA A 278 7.31 18.66 -30.78
N ALA A 279 7.02 18.72 -29.46
CA ALA A 279 7.05 19.96 -28.69
C ALA A 279 8.46 20.60 -28.66
N VAL A 280 9.51 19.81 -28.53
CA VAL A 280 10.90 20.30 -28.58
C VAL A 280 11.25 20.85 -29.96
N LYS A 281 10.89 20.15 -31.05
CA LYS A 281 11.17 20.57 -32.43
C LYS A 281 10.44 21.83 -32.83
N THR A 282 9.22 22.01 -32.36
CA THR A 282 8.40 23.19 -32.66
C THR A 282 8.67 24.36 -31.71
N GLY A 283 9.28 24.11 -30.56
CA GLY A 283 9.40 25.07 -29.46
C GLY A 283 8.05 25.40 -28.78
N ASP A 284 6.98 24.66 -29.13
CA ASP A 284 5.62 24.86 -28.59
C ASP A 284 5.19 23.68 -27.72
N PHE A 285 5.23 23.88 -26.40
CA PHE A 285 4.79 22.92 -25.41
C PHE A 285 3.27 23.01 -25.11
N SER A 286 2.56 24.01 -25.65
CA SER A 286 1.11 24.15 -25.43
C SER A 286 0.33 23.03 -26.15
N SER A 287 0.89 22.46 -27.20
CA SER A 287 0.32 21.33 -27.95
C SER A 287 0.55 19.98 -27.31
N TYR A 288 1.37 19.88 -26.25
CA TYR A 288 1.61 18.64 -25.53
C TYR A 288 0.36 18.21 -24.75
N PRO A 289 -0.23 17.01 -25.01
CA PRO A 289 -1.52 16.61 -24.47
C PRO A 289 -1.39 16.06 -23.05
N ALA A 290 -0.87 16.86 -22.12
CA ALA A 290 -0.58 16.47 -20.74
C ALA A 290 -1.79 15.92 -19.99
N LYS A 291 -2.98 16.52 -20.25
CA LYS A 291 -4.22 16.08 -19.60
C LYS A 291 -4.63 14.69 -20.10
N ASP A 292 -4.55 14.45 -21.40
CA ASP A 292 -4.98 13.18 -22.00
C ASP A 292 -4.04 12.05 -21.57
N PHE A 293 -2.73 12.28 -21.52
CA PHE A 293 -1.77 11.33 -20.95
C PHE A 293 -2.03 11.05 -19.49
N HIS A 294 -2.36 12.07 -18.69
CA HIS A 294 -2.66 11.88 -17.28
C HIS A 294 -3.89 10.98 -17.09
N GLU A 295 -4.98 11.23 -17.82
CA GLU A 295 -6.20 10.41 -17.72
C GLU A 295 -5.96 8.98 -18.25
N ALA A 296 -5.23 8.83 -19.36
CA ALA A 296 -4.89 7.52 -19.91
C ALA A 296 -4.00 6.70 -18.94
N TRP A 297 -3.02 7.34 -18.30
CA TRP A 297 -2.25 6.68 -17.24
C TRP A 297 -3.11 6.30 -16.05
N LYS A 298 -4.02 7.14 -15.58
CA LYS A 298 -4.93 6.78 -14.48
C LYS A 298 -5.73 5.51 -14.79
N ILE A 299 -6.23 5.36 -16.01
CA ILE A 299 -6.92 4.14 -16.45
C ILE A 299 -5.98 2.93 -16.40
N ALA A 300 -4.78 3.04 -16.99
CA ALA A 300 -3.80 1.96 -16.97
C ALA A 300 -3.42 1.56 -15.55
N LEU A 301 -3.11 2.54 -14.68
CA LEU A 301 -2.70 2.33 -13.29
C LEU A 301 -3.80 1.69 -12.44
N ARG A 302 -5.07 2.10 -12.62
CA ARG A 302 -6.21 1.47 -11.93
C ARG A 302 -6.32 -0.01 -12.27
N ASN A 303 -6.15 -0.38 -13.54
CA ASN A 303 -6.20 -1.75 -14.00
C ASN A 303 -5.02 -2.61 -13.54
N GLN A 304 -4.01 -2.02 -12.90
CA GLN A 304 -2.89 -2.71 -12.26
C GLN A 304 -3.14 -3.03 -10.78
N PHE A 305 -4.33 -2.73 -10.24
CA PHE A 305 -4.70 -3.15 -8.89
C PHE A 305 -4.45 -4.66 -8.70
N HIS A 306 -3.96 -5.03 -7.51
CA HIS A 306 -3.45 -6.38 -7.26
C HIS A 306 -4.48 -7.52 -7.37
N ASP A 307 -5.75 -7.21 -7.55
CA ASP A 307 -6.80 -8.18 -7.89
C ASP A 307 -7.32 -8.03 -9.33
N ILE A 308 -6.99 -6.96 -10.05
CA ILE A 308 -7.41 -6.80 -11.45
C ILE A 308 -6.40 -7.45 -12.40
N ILE A 309 -5.16 -6.96 -12.45
CA ILE A 309 -4.17 -7.51 -13.39
C ILE A 309 -3.82 -8.96 -13.09
N PRO A 310 -3.76 -9.44 -11.84
CA PRO A 310 -3.57 -10.86 -11.55
C PRO A 310 -4.68 -11.78 -12.03
N GLY A 311 -5.89 -11.27 -12.22
CA GLY A 311 -6.99 -12.09 -12.73
C GLY A 311 -7.90 -12.67 -11.65
N SER A 312 -7.86 -12.12 -10.43
CA SER A 312 -8.58 -12.61 -9.25
C SER A 312 -9.87 -11.87 -8.93
N SER A 313 -10.23 -10.85 -9.72
CA SER A 313 -11.50 -10.13 -9.58
C SER A 313 -12.70 -10.88 -10.14
N ILE A 314 -13.91 -10.38 -9.86
CA ILE A 314 -15.15 -10.87 -10.43
C ILE A 314 -15.27 -10.55 -11.93
N HIS A 315 -16.18 -11.21 -12.63
CA HIS A 315 -16.32 -11.12 -14.08
C HIS A 315 -16.56 -9.70 -14.59
N GLU A 316 -17.41 -8.95 -13.91
CA GLU A 316 -17.81 -7.58 -14.25
C GLU A 316 -16.60 -6.63 -14.30
N VAL A 317 -15.63 -6.81 -13.44
CA VAL A 317 -14.39 -6.03 -13.45
C VAL A 317 -13.61 -6.20 -14.74
N TYR A 318 -13.64 -7.39 -15.36
CA TYR A 318 -12.96 -7.63 -16.64
C TYR A 318 -13.75 -7.15 -17.85
N GLU A 319 -15.08 -7.01 -17.75
CA GLU A 319 -15.89 -6.31 -18.74
C GLU A 319 -15.51 -4.83 -18.74
N ASP A 320 -15.53 -4.17 -17.56
CA ASP A 320 -15.14 -2.78 -17.39
C ASP A 320 -13.69 -2.52 -17.84
N SER A 321 -12.75 -3.35 -17.39
CA SER A 321 -11.35 -3.26 -17.78
C SER A 321 -11.14 -3.37 -19.30
N THR A 322 -11.90 -4.26 -19.96
CA THR A 322 -11.82 -4.43 -21.40
C THR A 322 -12.31 -3.17 -22.14
N GLU A 323 -13.36 -2.53 -21.64
CA GLU A 323 -13.87 -1.27 -22.20
C GLU A 323 -12.89 -0.11 -21.96
N GLU A 324 -12.33 -0.03 -20.77
CA GLU A 324 -11.36 1.00 -20.39
C GLU A 324 -10.09 0.97 -21.25
N TYR A 325 -9.57 -0.22 -21.55
CA TYR A 325 -8.42 -0.37 -22.44
C TYR A 325 -8.71 -0.07 -23.92
N ARG A 326 -9.98 0.13 -24.32
CA ARG A 326 -10.35 0.56 -25.68
C ARG A 326 -10.35 2.07 -25.84
N LYS A 327 -10.49 2.80 -24.75
CA LYS A 327 -10.44 4.28 -24.71
C LYS A 327 -9.02 4.78 -24.95
#